data_66189e3535e5a0127c6c69e6ef64d56c
#
_entry.id   66189e3535e5a0127c6c69e6ef64d56c
#
_cell.length_a   1.000
_cell.length_b   1.000
_cell.length_c   1.000
_cell.angle_alpha   90.00
_cell.angle_beta   90.00
_cell.angle_gamma   90.00
#
_symmetry.space_group_name_H-M   'P 1'
#
loop_
_entity.id
_entity.type
_entity.pdbx_description
1 polymer ?
#
loop_
_entity_poly.entity_id
_entity_poly.type
_entity_poly.pdbx_seq_one_letter_code
_entity_poly.pdbx_strand_id
1 'polypeptide(L)'
;MVDPDRIQINEARIRAEFDELAQIDSESFGEREMADRLKEKLAELGIQAKEDDTAEKIGGNAGNLFGTLKGGLSGTPILLSGHMDTVAPGIGKKPVFHEDGTITSDGTTVLGADDLTGVIAILEGIRAVQEAGIAHRDIEILFAAAEEPFTRGSSEFDFSQMKAKESYVLDVTGPVGTALLQAP
;
A
#
# COMPACT_ATOMS: atom_id res chain seq x y z
N MET A 1 19.28 14.66 14.94
CA MET A 1 19.20 14.05 13.58
C MET A 1 19.09 12.55 13.80
N VAL A 2 18.14 11.89 13.14
CA VAL A 2 18.08 10.44 13.12
C VAL A 2 19.24 9.94 12.26
N ASP A 3 19.98 8.95 12.76
CA ASP A 3 21.02 8.28 12.01
C ASP A 3 20.35 7.36 10.96
N PRO A 4 20.45 7.66 9.66
CA PRO A 4 19.81 6.87 8.62
C PRO A 4 20.36 5.43 8.55
N ASP A 5 21.60 5.19 9.01
CA ASP A 5 22.22 3.88 9.02
C ASP A 5 21.59 2.91 10.03
N ARG A 6 20.71 3.42 10.91
CA ARG A 6 19.91 2.57 11.82
C ARG A 6 18.69 1.92 11.14
N ILE A 7 18.26 2.44 10.00
CA ILE A 7 17.11 1.90 9.27
C ILE A 7 17.64 0.78 8.35
N GLN A 8 17.21 -0.44 8.61
CA GLN A 8 17.57 -1.59 7.79
C GLN A 8 16.31 -2.13 7.11
N ILE A 9 16.36 -2.20 5.80
CA ILE A 9 15.31 -2.79 4.97
C ILE A 9 15.56 -4.29 4.84
N ASN A 10 14.53 -5.09 5.07
CA ASN A 10 14.63 -6.54 4.99
C ASN A 10 14.17 -7.05 3.62
N GLU A 11 15.11 -7.21 2.69
CA GLU A 11 14.84 -7.67 1.32
C GLU A 11 14.16 -9.04 1.28
N ALA A 12 14.53 -9.95 2.17
CA ALA A 12 13.91 -11.28 2.22
C ALA A 12 12.43 -11.20 2.62
N ARG A 13 12.08 -10.28 3.53
CA ARG A 13 10.70 -10.02 3.95
C ARG A 13 9.91 -9.38 2.82
N ILE A 14 10.46 -8.37 2.13
CA ILE A 14 9.85 -7.74 0.96
C ILE A 14 9.52 -8.80 -0.10
N ARG A 15 10.49 -9.66 -0.40
CA ARG A 15 10.32 -10.72 -1.40
C ARG A 15 9.21 -11.71 -1.02
N ALA A 16 9.20 -12.15 0.24
CA ALA A 16 8.19 -13.07 0.74
C ALA A 16 6.78 -12.43 0.77
N GLU A 17 6.70 -11.17 1.14
CA GLU A 17 5.44 -10.42 1.17
C GLU A 17 4.90 -10.15 -0.23
N PHE A 18 5.80 -9.86 -1.20
CA PHE A 18 5.40 -9.73 -2.60
C PHE A 18 4.89 -11.05 -3.16
N ASP A 19 5.58 -12.17 -2.88
CA ASP A 19 5.13 -13.51 -3.32
C ASP A 19 3.75 -13.85 -2.77
N GLU A 20 3.52 -13.55 -1.50
CA GLU A 20 2.23 -13.77 -0.84
C GLU A 20 1.11 -12.91 -1.45
N LEU A 21 1.31 -11.59 -1.48
CA LEU A 21 0.24 -10.66 -1.88
C LEU A 21 -0.04 -10.69 -3.39
N ALA A 22 0.98 -10.90 -4.21
CA ALA A 22 0.80 -10.98 -5.66
C ALA A 22 -0.07 -12.17 -6.08
N GLN A 23 -0.16 -13.22 -5.28
CA GLN A 23 -1.00 -14.39 -5.56
C GLN A 23 -2.47 -14.21 -5.13
N ILE A 24 -2.79 -13.13 -4.42
CA ILE A 24 -4.18 -12.81 -4.07
C ILE A 24 -4.87 -12.19 -5.28
N ASP A 25 -6.03 -12.73 -5.64
CA ASP A 25 -6.87 -12.17 -6.69
C ASP A 25 -7.48 -10.85 -6.22
N SER A 26 -7.21 -9.77 -6.96
CA SER A 26 -7.61 -8.42 -6.58
C SER A 26 -7.90 -7.52 -7.78
N GLU A 27 -8.53 -8.04 -8.84
CA GLU A 27 -8.99 -7.17 -9.93
C GLU A 27 -9.95 -6.11 -9.36
N SER A 28 -9.96 -4.91 -9.98
CA SER A 28 -10.80 -3.78 -9.55
C SER A 28 -12.24 -4.22 -9.28
N PHE A 29 -12.81 -3.76 -8.17
CA PHE A 29 -14.10 -4.12 -7.60
C PHE A 29 -14.18 -5.53 -6.97
N GLY A 30 -13.09 -6.30 -6.99
CA GLY A 30 -12.99 -7.67 -6.48
C GLY A 30 -11.97 -7.86 -5.35
N GLU A 31 -11.58 -6.81 -4.62
CA GLU A 31 -10.42 -6.74 -3.73
C GLU A 31 -10.63 -7.32 -2.33
N ARG A 32 -11.75 -8.00 -2.06
CA ARG A 32 -12.11 -8.44 -0.70
C ARG A 32 -11.00 -9.20 0.03
N GLU A 33 -10.40 -10.18 -0.62
CA GLU A 33 -9.34 -11.00 -0.01
C GLU A 33 -8.08 -10.17 0.26
N MET A 34 -7.70 -9.30 -0.66
CA MET A 34 -6.59 -8.36 -0.51
C MET A 34 -6.83 -7.40 0.67
N ALA A 35 -8.02 -6.81 0.75
CA ALA A 35 -8.39 -5.89 1.82
C ALA A 35 -8.34 -6.57 3.20
N ASP A 36 -8.86 -7.79 3.31
CA ASP A 36 -8.81 -8.54 4.56
C ASP A 36 -7.37 -8.85 4.96
N ARG A 37 -6.54 -9.28 4.01
CA ARG A 37 -5.13 -9.57 4.27
C ARG A 37 -4.34 -8.33 4.67
N LEU A 38 -4.56 -7.20 4.01
CA LEU A 38 -3.90 -5.94 4.37
C LEU A 38 -4.33 -5.41 5.73
N LYS A 39 -5.59 -5.60 6.13
CA LYS A 39 -6.04 -5.27 7.50
C LYS A 39 -5.29 -6.09 8.55
N GLU A 40 -5.05 -7.38 8.31
CA GLU A 40 -4.24 -8.22 9.20
C GLU A 40 -2.80 -7.69 9.29
N LYS A 41 -2.15 -7.42 8.16
CA LYS A 41 -0.78 -6.88 8.12
C LYS A 41 -0.67 -5.52 8.82
N LEU A 42 -1.64 -4.64 8.64
CA LEU A 42 -1.69 -3.36 9.36
C LEU A 42 -1.88 -3.56 10.86
N ALA A 43 -2.71 -4.51 11.27
CA ALA A 43 -2.89 -4.84 12.70
C ALA A 43 -1.60 -5.37 13.34
N GLU A 44 -0.80 -6.19 12.64
CA GLU A 44 0.52 -6.64 13.09
C GLU A 44 1.48 -5.45 13.35
N LEU A 45 1.32 -4.35 12.62
CA LEU A 45 2.07 -3.11 12.80
C LEU A 45 1.48 -2.17 13.88
N GLY A 46 0.41 -2.60 14.56
CA GLY A 46 -0.28 -1.80 15.56
C GLY A 46 -1.26 -0.77 14.97
N ILE A 47 -1.63 -0.91 13.69
CA ILE A 47 -2.54 -0.02 12.99
C ILE A 47 -3.90 -0.69 12.87
N GLN A 48 -4.91 -0.16 13.58
CA GLN A 48 -6.28 -0.62 13.46
C GLN A 48 -6.94 0.09 12.26
N ALA A 49 -6.77 -0.47 11.07
CA ALA A 49 -7.39 0.07 9.88
C ALA A 49 -8.90 -0.18 9.87
N LYS A 50 -9.65 0.85 9.52
CA LYS A 50 -11.09 0.77 9.29
C LYS A 50 -11.33 0.73 7.79
N GLU A 51 -12.27 -0.09 7.40
CA GLU A 51 -12.79 -0.12 6.05
C GLU A 51 -14.00 0.81 5.99
N ASP A 52 -14.06 1.64 4.95
CA ASP A 52 -15.18 2.55 4.71
C ASP A 52 -16.31 1.89 3.89
N ASP A 53 -17.37 2.65 3.62
CA ASP A 53 -18.54 2.20 2.88
C ASP A 53 -18.43 2.34 1.35
N THR A 54 -17.23 2.56 0.85
CA THR A 54 -16.97 2.77 -0.59
C THR A 54 -17.43 1.59 -1.44
N ALA A 55 -17.29 0.35 -0.95
CA ALA A 55 -17.76 -0.85 -1.67
C ALA A 55 -19.20 -0.72 -2.16
N GLU A 56 -20.11 -0.27 -1.29
CA GLU A 56 -21.54 -0.10 -1.62
C GLU A 56 -21.76 0.99 -2.68
N LYS A 57 -20.96 2.07 -2.62
CA LYS A 57 -21.08 3.21 -3.51
C LYS A 57 -20.59 2.94 -4.94
N ILE A 58 -19.53 2.15 -5.07
CA ILE A 58 -18.92 1.86 -6.37
C ILE A 58 -19.35 0.51 -6.97
N GLY A 59 -20.08 -0.30 -6.22
CA GLY A 59 -20.48 -1.65 -6.63
C GLY A 59 -19.34 -2.67 -6.57
N GLY A 60 -18.37 -2.45 -5.68
CA GLY A 60 -17.28 -3.35 -5.37
C GLY A 60 -17.59 -4.28 -4.20
N ASN A 61 -16.62 -5.08 -3.79
CA ASN A 61 -16.73 -5.98 -2.64
C ASN A 61 -15.83 -5.58 -1.45
N ALA A 62 -14.98 -4.55 -1.61
CA ALA A 62 -14.16 -3.98 -0.57
C ALA A 62 -14.20 -2.44 -0.62
N GLY A 63 -14.13 -1.81 0.54
CA GLY A 63 -13.96 -0.36 0.69
C GLY A 63 -12.50 0.05 0.84
N ASN A 64 -12.24 1.35 0.93
CA ASN A 64 -10.91 1.85 1.24
C ASN A 64 -10.53 1.47 2.69
N LEU A 65 -9.26 1.19 2.90
CA LEU A 65 -8.71 0.96 4.24
C LEU A 65 -8.01 2.22 4.73
N PHE A 66 -8.44 2.75 5.86
CA PHE A 66 -7.83 3.92 6.49
C PHE A 66 -7.45 3.63 7.94
N GLY A 67 -6.21 3.96 8.32
CA GLY A 67 -5.70 3.74 9.65
C GLY A 67 -4.64 4.75 10.05
N THR A 68 -4.30 4.78 11.34
CA THR A 68 -3.27 5.67 11.87
C THR A 68 -2.30 4.89 12.79
N LEU A 69 -1.02 4.93 12.45
CA LEU A 69 0.05 4.56 13.35
C LEU A 69 0.35 5.75 14.27
N LYS A 70 0.24 5.54 15.57
CA LYS A 70 0.58 6.57 16.54
C LYS A 70 2.09 6.71 16.70
N GLY A 71 2.56 7.94 16.60
CA GLY A 71 3.94 8.31 16.82
C GLY A 71 4.19 8.95 18.20
N GLY A 72 5.47 9.09 18.55
CA GLY A 72 5.91 9.74 19.79
C GLY A 72 6.22 11.23 19.64
N LEU A 73 6.26 11.75 18.40
CA LEU A 73 6.56 13.15 18.12
C LEU A 73 5.29 13.95 17.84
N SER A 74 5.25 15.17 18.34
CA SER A 74 4.20 16.12 17.99
C SER A 74 4.35 16.60 16.54
N GLY A 75 3.24 16.98 15.93
CA GLY A 75 3.20 17.54 14.58
C GLY A 75 2.02 17.01 13.76
N THR A 76 1.83 17.57 12.58
CA THR A 76 0.83 17.11 11.64
C THR A 76 1.24 15.71 11.12
N PRO A 77 0.33 14.74 11.04
CA PRO A 77 0.60 13.46 10.43
C PRO A 77 1.08 13.60 8.98
N ILE A 78 1.72 12.56 8.47
CA ILE A 78 1.88 12.33 7.03
C ILE A 78 0.91 11.24 6.60
N LEU A 79 0.45 11.28 5.36
CA LEU A 79 -0.30 10.19 4.74
C LEU A 79 0.62 9.41 3.79
N LEU A 80 0.59 8.10 3.91
CA LEU A 80 1.15 7.17 2.93
C LEU A 80 0.01 6.44 2.25
N SER A 81 0.01 6.39 0.93
CA SER A 81 -1.09 5.83 0.16
C SER A 81 -0.59 4.96 -0.99
N GLY A 82 -1.35 3.93 -1.29
CA GLY A 82 -1.27 3.05 -2.43
C GLY A 82 -2.65 2.46 -2.70
N HIS A 83 -2.78 1.57 -3.68
CA HIS A 83 -4.05 0.90 -3.97
C HIS A 83 -3.97 -0.62 -3.89
N MET A 84 -5.15 -1.26 -3.76
CA MET A 84 -5.29 -2.69 -3.52
C MET A 84 -5.60 -3.48 -4.78
N ASP A 85 -6.19 -2.82 -5.76
CA ASP A 85 -6.63 -3.46 -6.99
C ASP A 85 -5.53 -3.56 -8.04
N THR A 86 -5.79 -4.36 -9.04
CA THR A 86 -4.96 -4.48 -10.25
C THR A 86 -5.86 -4.62 -11.47
N VAL A 87 -5.31 -4.31 -12.64
CA VAL A 87 -6.00 -4.48 -13.92
C VAL A 87 -6.19 -5.95 -14.29
N ALA A 88 -7.18 -6.21 -15.16
CA ALA A 88 -7.35 -7.51 -15.81
C ALA A 88 -6.34 -7.73 -16.97
N PRO A 89 -5.90 -8.98 -17.24
CA PRO A 89 -6.22 -10.22 -16.51
C PRO A 89 -5.35 -10.35 -15.24
N GLY A 90 -5.96 -10.41 -14.07
CA GLY A 90 -5.31 -10.43 -12.76
C GLY A 90 -5.72 -11.61 -11.87
N ILE A 91 -6.44 -12.59 -12.39
CA ILE A 91 -6.89 -13.76 -11.64
C ILE A 91 -5.91 -14.92 -11.78
N GLY A 92 -5.51 -15.51 -10.66
CA GLY A 92 -4.55 -16.61 -10.61
C GLY A 92 -3.13 -16.18 -10.94
N LYS A 93 -2.72 -15.00 -10.52
CA LYS A 93 -1.37 -14.45 -10.71
C LYS A 93 -0.30 -15.40 -10.16
N LYS A 94 0.81 -15.52 -10.90
CA LYS A 94 1.96 -16.35 -10.54
C LYS A 94 3.25 -15.55 -10.72
N PRO A 95 3.79 -14.97 -9.65
CA PRO A 95 5.07 -14.28 -9.73
C PRO A 95 6.21 -15.26 -9.99
N VAL A 96 7.09 -14.91 -10.91
CA VAL A 96 8.31 -15.67 -11.24
C VAL A 96 9.52 -14.86 -10.81
N PHE A 97 10.29 -15.41 -9.90
CA PHE A 97 11.48 -14.79 -9.35
C PHE A 97 12.74 -15.27 -10.10
N HIS A 98 13.47 -14.35 -10.69
CA HIS A 98 14.69 -14.64 -11.43
C HIS A 98 15.94 -14.48 -10.56
N GLU A 99 17.05 -15.11 -10.99
CA GLU A 99 18.32 -15.07 -10.27
C GLU A 99 18.95 -13.67 -10.21
N ASP A 100 18.65 -12.82 -11.19
CA ASP A 100 19.13 -11.43 -11.25
C ASP A 100 18.34 -10.47 -10.34
N GLY A 101 17.34 -10.99 -9.60
CA GLY A 101 16.47 -10.23 -8.71
C GLY A 101 15.21 -9.68 -9.39
N THR A 102 15.05 -9.83 -10.70
CA THR A 102 13.83 -9.44 -11.41
C THR A 102 12.66 -10.34 -11.01
N ILE A 103 11.46 -9.77 -10.94
CA ILE A 103 10.22 -10.51 -10.74
C ILE A 103 9.32 -10.23 -11.95
N THR A 104 8.80 -11.29 -12.58
CA THR A 104 7.87 -11.19 -13.71
C THR A 104 6.60 -12.00 -13.44
N SER A 105 5.57 -11.79 -14.24
CA SER A 105 4.47 -12.77 -14.31
C SER A 105 4.93 -14.01 -15.08
N ASP A 106 4.15 -15.10 -15.01
CA ASP A 106 4.36 -16.29 -15.84
C ASP A 106 3.90 -16.09 -17.30
N GLY A 107 3.42 -14.89 -17.63
CA GLY A 107 2.91 -14.52 -18.95
C GLY A 107 1.43 -14.81 -19.18
N THR A 108 0.72 -15.38 -18.20
CA THR A 108 -0.74 -15.64 -18.30
C THR A 108 -1.59 -14.49 -17.78
N THR A 109 -1.05 -13.71 -16.84
CA THR A 109 -1.70 -12.55 -16.22
C THR A 109 -0.74 -11.38 -16.14
N VAL A 110 -1.22 -10.23 -15.66
CA VAL A 110 -0.36 -9.17 -15.14
C VAL A 110 0.39 -9.66 -13.90
N LEU A 111 1.49 -8.99 -13.53
CA LEU A 111 2.22 -9.28 -12.29
C LEU A 111 1.48 -8.74 -11.06
N GLY A 112 0.80 -7.60 -11.20
CA GLY A 112 0.19 -6.86 -10.10
C GLY A 112 1.20 -6.06 -9.27
N ALA A 113 2.35 -5.70 -9.85
CA ALA A 113 3.36 -4.87 -9.18
C ALA A 113 2.86 -3.46 -8.93
N ASP A 114 2.02 -2.97 -9.78
CA ASP A 114 1.19 -1.79 -9.67
C ASP A 114 -0.10 -2.16 -8.91
N ASP A 115 -0.36 -1.69 -7.67
CA ASP A 115 0.54 -0.89 -6.82
C ASP A 115 1.03 -1.69 -5.57
N LEU A 116 1.14 -3.03 -5.69
CA LEU A 116 1.69 -3.84 -4.59
C LEU A 116 3.10 -3.40 -4.17
N THR A 117 3.89 -2.85 -5.08
CA THR A 117 5.23 -2.35 -4.75
C THR A 117 5.14 -1.16 -3.81
N GLY A 118 4.21 -0.25 -4.01
CA GLY A 118 3.95 0.87 -3.10
C GLY A 118 3.40 0.42 -1.77
N VAL A 119 2.40 -0.47 -1.78
CA VAL A 119 1.83 -1.07 -0.56
C VAL A 119 2.91 -1.74 0.29
N ILE A 120 3.77 -2.58 -0.30
CA ILE A 120 4.85 -3.28 0.41
C ILE A 120 5.91 -2.30 0.90
N ALA A 121 6.24 -1.27 0.11
CA ALA A 121 7.18 -0.23 0.54
C ALA A 121 6.67 0.51 1.78
N ILE A 122 5.37 0.78 1.87
CA ILE A 122 4.73 1.38 3.06
C ILE A 122 4.86 0.43 4.26
N LEU A 123 4.49 -0.84 4.10
CA LEU A 123 4.51 -1.82 5.18
C LEU A 123 5.94 -2.03 5.71
N GLU A 124 6.91 -2.24 4.81
CA GLU A 124 8.30 -2.44 5.19
C GLU A 124 8.94 -1.18 5.77
N GLY A 125 8.65 0.00 5.21
CA GLY A 125 9.14 1.27 5.75
C GLY A 125 8.68 1.51 7.20
N ILE A 126 7.43 1.19 7.50
CA ILE A 126 6.89 1.27 8.86
C ILE A 126 7.61 0.27 9.79
N ARG A 127 7.78 -0.98 9.37
CA ARG A 127 8.51 -2.00 10.14
C ARG A 127 9.94 -1.57 10.43
N ALA A 128 10.64 -1.08 9.42
CA ALA A 128 12.03 -0.66 9.56
C ALA A 128 12.19 0.51 10.56
N VAL A 129 11.25 1.46 10.54
CA VAL A 129 11.21 2.56 11.52
C VAL A 129 10.93 2.06 12.93
N GLN A 130 9.99 1.12 13.10
CA GLN A 130 9.65 0.51 14.39
C GLN A 130 10.82 -0.33 14.93
N GLU A 131 11.42 -1.19 14.12
CA GLU A 131 12.57 -2.03 14.48
C GLU A 131 13.79 -1.20 14.87
N ALA A 132 14.00 -0.08 14.20
CA ALA A 132 15.07 0.87 14.54
C ALA A 132 14.77 1.70 15.82
N GLY A 133 13.55 1.64 16.33
CA GLY A 133 13.12 2.44 17.50
C GLY A 133 13.18 3.95 17.23
N ILE A 134 12.87 4.36 16.01
CA ILE A 134 12.92 5.77 15.62
C ILE A 134 11.60 6.42 15.97
N ALA A 135 11.68 7.53 16.74
CA ALA A 135 10.51 8.34 17.02
C ALA A 135 10.03 9.06 15.75
N HIS A 136 8.72 9.01 15.50
CA HIS A 136 8.08 9.60 14.34
C HIS A 136 6.79 10.35 14.73
N ARG A 137 6.29 11.20 13.85
CA ARG A 137 4.94 11.78 13.94
C ARG A 137 3.91 10.67 13.67
N ASP A 138 2.64 10.94 13.95
CA ASP A 138 1.57 10.06 13.50
C ASP A 138 1.69 9.83 11.98
N ILE A 139 1.45 8.60 11.53
CA ILE A 139 1.43 8.21 10.12
C ILE A 139 0.03 7.71 9.81
N GLU A 140 -0.64 8.35 8.87
CA GLU A 140 -1.91 7.90 8.31
C GLU A 140 -1.64 7.03 7.10
N ILE A 141 -2.41 5.97 6.92
CA ILE A 141 -2.32 5.05 5.80
C ILE A 141 -3.69 5.00 5.13
N LEU A 142 -3.69 5.10 3.80
CA LEU A 142 -4.86 4.90 2.96
C LEU A 142 -4.51 3.89 1.86
N PHE A 143 -5.15 2.72 1.89
CA PHE A 143 -5.12 1.80 0.76
C PHE A 143 -6.46 1.87 0.05
N ALA A 144 -6.44 2.41 -1.18
CA ALA A 144 -7.64 2.64 -1.97
C ALA A 144 -8.13 1.36 -2.66
N ALA A 145 -9.43 1.22 -2.79
CA ALA A 145 -10.07 0.23 -3.65
C ALA A 145 -10.33 0.83 -5.03
N ALA A 146 -10.36 0.01 -6.08
CA ALA A 146 -10.72 0.38 -7.45
C ALA A 146 -10.06 1.70 -7.90
N GLU A 147 -8.75 1.77 -7.81
CA GLU A 147 -7.94 2.91 -8.30
C GLU A 147 -7.87 2.90 -9.82
N GLU A 148 -7.52 1.77 -10.40
CA GLU A 148 -7.28 1.56 -11.83
C GLU A 148 -8.44 2.03 -12.76
N PRO A 149 -9.72 1.86 -12.37
CA PRO A 149 -10.83 2.44 -13.10
C PRO A 149 -11.08 3.91 -12.74
N PHE A 150 -10.04 4.75 -12.87
CA PHE A 150 -10.10 6.19 -12.62
C PHE A 150 -10.39 6.57 -11.16
N THR A 151 -9.58 6.07 -10.23
CA THR A 151 -9.58 6.46 -8.79
C THR A 151 -10.95 6.38 -8.11
N ARG A 152 -11.77 5.36 -8.49
CA ARG A 152 -13.17 5.24 -8.03
C ARG A 152 -13.26 5.19 -6.51
N GLY A 153 -12.40 4.41 -5.87
CA GLY A 153 -12.42 4.25 -4.41
C GLY A 153 -12.06 5.54 -3.68
N SER A 154 -10.95 6.14 -4.02
CA SER A 154 -10.49 7.36 -3.36
C SER A 154 -11.41 8.56 -3.60
N SER A 155 -12.17 8.58 -4.72
CA SER A 155 -13.18 9.61 -4.98
C SER A 155 -14.36 9.58 -4.00
N GLU A 156 -14.63 8.43 -3.37
CA GLU A 156 -15.71 8.26 -2.39
C GLU A 156 -15.22 8.34 -0.93
N PHE A 157 -13.91 8.44 -0.73
CA PHE A 157 -13.32 8.53 0.60
C PHE A 157 -13.69 9.85 1.30
N ASP A 158 -14.09 9.77 2.57
CA ASP A 158 -14.33 10.95 3.40
C ASP A 158 -13.01 11.55 3.90
N PHE A 159 -12.44 12.48 3.15
CA PHE A 159 -11.20 13.17 3.48
C PHE A 159 -11.28 13.99 4.78
N SER A 160 -12.46 14.22 5.37
CA SER A 160 -12.58 14.92 6.66
C SER A 160 -12.00 14.11 7.83
N GLN A 161 -11.83 12.80 7.65
CA GLN A 161 -11.19 11.91 8.63
C GLN A 161 -9.68 12.10 8.68
N MET A 162 -9.07 12.55 7.58
CA MET A 162 -7.63 12.74 7.44
C MET A 162 -7.16 14.00 8.17
N LYS A 163 -6.08 13.89 8.91
CA LYS A 163 -5.40 15.00 9.59
C LYS A 163 -4.11 15.41 8.90
N ALA A 164 -3.57 14.51 8.08
CA ALA A 164 -2.38 14.78 7.28
C ALA A 164 -2.61 15.96 6.33
N LYS A 165 -1.56 16.75 6.11
CA LYS A 165 -1.53 17.83 5.11
C LYS A 165 -0.47 17.59 4.04
N GLU A 166 0.29 16.52 4.21
CA GLU A 166 1.30 16.02 3.28
C GLU A 166 0.95 14.58 2.99
N SER A 167 0.81 14.24 1.71
CA SER A 167 0.51 12.89 1.24
C SER A 167 1.62 12.42 0.30
N TYR A 168 2.00 11.17 0.47
CA TYR A 168 2.92 10.46 -0.41
C TYR A 168 2.17 9.27 -1.00
N VAL A 169 1.83 9.37 -2.28
CA VAL A 169 1.23 8.29 -3.06
C VAL A 169 2.38 7.56 -3.73
N LEU A 170 2.53 6.28 -3.44
CA LEU A 170 3.66 5.47 -3.90
C LEU A 170 3.31 4.70 -5.18
N ASP A 171 2.67 5.38 -6.10
CA ASP A 171 2.10 4.86 -7.33
C ASP A 171 2.56 5.72 -8.52
N VAL A 172 3.84 5.60 -8.86
CA VAL A 172 4.42 6.37 -9.97
C VAL A 172 5.46 5.54 -10.70
N THR A 173 5.47 5.64 -12.03
CA THR A 173 6.51 5.05 -12.88
C THR A 173 7.71 5.99 -12.99
N GLY A 174 8.92 5.41 -13.11
CA GLY A 174 10.15 6.16 -13.28
C GLY A 174 11.29 5.68 -12.40
N PRO A 175 12.44 6.39 -12.41
CA PRO A 175 13.55 6.04 -11.55
C PRO A 175 13.17 6.15 -10.05
N VAL A 176 13.64 5.20 -9.24
CA VAL A 176 13.43 5.25 -7.78
C VAL A 176 13.93 6.57 -7.21
N GLY A 177 13.13 7.18 -6.35
CA GLY A 177 13.40 8.51 -5.79
C GLY A 177 12.84 9.68 -6.59
N THR A 178 12.17 9.43 -7.72
CA THR A 178 11.39 10.44 -8.43
C THR A 178 10.18 10.86 -7.60
N ALA A 179 9.90 12.15 -7.55
CA ALA A 179 8.68 12.69 -6.94
C ALA A 179 7.94 13.59 -7.93
N LEU A 180 6.66 13.37 -8.11
CA LEU A 180 5.76 14.25 -8.84
C LEU A 180 5.09 15.20 -7.83
N LEU A 181 5.34 16.49 -7.95
CA LEU A 181 4.84 17.51 -7.03
C LEU A 181 3.54 18.16 -7.50
N GLN A 182 3.16 17.95 -8.74
CA GLN A 182 1.93 18.47 -9.32
C GLN A 182 1.37 17.45 -10.32
N ALA A 183 0.08 17.19 -10.21
CA ALA A 183 -0.67 16.51 -11.24
C ALA A 183 -1.10 17.49 -12.33
N PRO A 184 -1.29 17.04 -13.59
CA PRO A 184 -1.81 17.88 -14.67
C PRO A 184 -3.24 18.34 -14.43
#